data_9713658d4959b62bcebdf14ece56e99d
#
_entry.id   9713658d4959b62bcebdf14ece56e99d
#
_cell.length_a   1.000
_cell.length_b   1.000
_cell.length_c   1.000
_cell.angle_alpha   90.00
_cell.angle_beta   90.00
_cell.angle_gamma   90.00
#
_symmetry.space_group_name_H-M   'P 1'
#
loop_
_entity.id
_entity.type
_entity.pdbx_description
1 polymer ?
#
loop_
_entity_poly.entity_id
_entity_poly.type
_entity_poly.pdbx_seq_one_letter_code
_entity_poly.pdbx_strand_id
1 'polypeptide(L)'
;IITLIWFAAIFALILFNALRQIHMTNPVDLLKSENAGEKPPKANWVIAVLGAAILAGAYAIAVTVKNPMAAMLMYFVAVVMVIIATYMLFISGSVALCKALQKNKKYYYKTNHFISVSTMAYRMKRNGAGLASICILCTMVLVMVSCTVCLYAGLDSSMRTSYPRNIMVDITAENNADIDSNLINSVDNAVNSALKENNEAGKDKISYRITEFSANQNGNNFTIIKDDYYSSSSYNVLIVPIEDYNKLMGQNETLGENEVLVFTAKLSNYKESTLNIDSTGELKIKKYVDDYIGYGRDMSITNSSIYVFVNDYDEFVKQFEDILSPNGTPAAYSHYVTGFDLDCDNSKQITLIDAVHEKISTGNILPQTASVSADGAAYSRDMFLGLYGGLFFLGILLGIVFIFAAVLIMYYKQISEGYEDRARFDIMQKVGMTDREIKKSINSQVLTVFFAPLIMAGIHLSFNFPLINRTITLLGFTNPALLIGTTLTCFLVFALFYIVVYRITSRSYYTIISGGKK
;
A
#
# COMPACT_ATOMS: atom_id res chain seq x y z
N ILE A 1 12.90 -23.18 18.46
CA ILE A 1 12.18 -23.88 19.52
C ILE A 1 10.70 -23.46 19.54
N ILE A 2 10.37 -22.17 19.64
CA ILE A 2 8.98 -21.66 19.67
C ILE A 2 8.18 -22.14 18.45
N THR A 3 8.76 -22.05 17.25
CA THR A 3 8.13 -22.51 16.01
C THR A 3 7.82 -24.01 16.04
N LEU A 4 8.74 -24.84 16.55
CA LEU A 4 8.53 -26.28 16.70
C LEU A 4 7.39 -26.59 17.68
N ILE A 5 7.28 -25.86 18.78
CA ILE A 5 6.19 -26.01 19.75
C ILE A 5 4.82 -25.67 19.09
N TRP A 6 4.75 -24.60 18.30
CA TRP A 6 3.54 -24.24 17.57
C TRP A 6 3.12 -25.32 16.57
N PHE A 7 4.07 -25.83 15.78
CA PHE A 7 3.76 -26.92 14.84
C PHE A 7 3.36 -28.21 15.56
N ALA A 8 4.03 -28.56 16.65
CA ALA A 8 3.65 -29.72 17.48
C ALA A 8 2.24 -29.58 18.05
N ALA A 9 1.86 -28.38 18.51
CA ALA A 9 0.50 -28.11 18.99
C ALA A 9 -0.54 -28.23 17.87
N ILE A 10 -0.25 -27.71 16.67
CA ILE A 10 -1.14 -27.84 15.50
C ILE A 10 -1.31 -29.31 15.13
N PHE A 11 -0.24 -30.10 15.05
CA PHE A 11 -0.30 -31.54 14.74
C PHE A 11 -1.06 -32.31 15.82
N ALA A 12 -0.89 -31.97 17.10
CA ALA A 12 -1.63 -32.57 18.19
C ALA A 12 -3.15 -32.27 18.08
N LEU A 13 -3.54 -31.04 17.72
CA LEU A 13 -4.94 -30.68 17.48
C LEU A 13 -5.54 -31.43 16.28
N ILE A 14 -4.78 -31.59 15.19
CA ILE A 14 -5.22 -32.36 14.01
C ILE A 14 -5.39 -33.83 14.39
N LEU A 15 -4.44 -34.41 15.11
CA LEU A 15 -4.51 -35.79 15.60
C LEU A 15 -5.73 -36.01 16.52
N PHE A 16 -5.94 -35.09 17.47
CA PHE A 16 -7.09 -35.13 18.38
C PHE A 16 -8.42 -35.08 17.61
N ASN A 17 -8.52 -34.19 16.61
CA ASN A 17 -9.73 -34.09 15.79
C ASN A 17 -9.96 -35.36 14.95
N ALA A 18 -8.91 -35.94 14.38
CA ALA A 18 -8.98 -37.21 13.64
C ALA A 18 -9.43 -38.37 14.54
N LEU A 19 -8.82 -38.50 15.73
CA LEU A 19 -9.22 -39.50 16.71
C LEU A 19 -10.68 -39.33 17.15
N ARG A 20 -11.11 -38.11 17.39
CA ARG A 20 -12.51 -37.79 17.71
C ARG A 20 -13.47 -38.23 16.59
N GLN A 21 -13.14 -37.94 15.34
CA GLN A 21 -13.96 -38.36 14.19
C GLN A 21 -14.08 -39.89 14.11
N ILE A 22 -12.97 -40.60 14.25
CA ILE A 22 -12.96 -42.08 14.22
C ILE A 22 -13.79 -42.65 15.38
N HIS A 23 -13.63 -42.11 16.59
CA HIS A 23 -14.31 -42.61 17.78
C HIS A 23 -15.84 -42.34 17.77
N MET A 24 -16.26 -41.22 17.13
CA MET A 24 -17.69 -40.85 17.02
C MET A 24 -18.41 -41.47 15.82
N THR A 25 -17.72 -42.20 14.94
CA THR A 25 -18.30 -42.79 13.72
C THR A 25 -18.45 -44.29 13.90
N ASN A 26 -19.62 -44.82 13.57
CA ASN A 26 -19.86 -46.28 13.63
C ASN A 26 -18.93 -46.99 12.63
N PRO A 27 -18.22 -48.09 13.03
CA PRO A 27 -17.32 -48.85 12.13
C PRO A 27 -18.02 -49.35 10.86
N VAL A 28 -19.30 -49.69 10.95
CA VAL A 28 -20.11 -50.14 9.79
C VAL A 28 -20.37 -49.03 8.80
N ASP A 29 -20.54 -47.77 9.27
CA ASP A 29 -20.71 -46.61 8.40
C ASP A 29 -19.38 -46.23 7.70
N LEU A 30 -18.25 -46.44 8.36
CA LEU A 30 -16.92 -46.30 7.78
C LEU A 30 -16.66 -47.29 6.63
N LEU A 31 -17.01 -48.55 6.82
CA LEU A 31 -16.86 -49.59 5.78
C LEU A 31 -17.83 -49.42 4.61
N LYS A 32 -19.03 -48.87 4.86
CA LYS A 32 -20.04 -48.58 3.83
C LYS A 32 -19.84 -47.19 3.16
N SER A 33 -18.97 -46.34 3.67
CA SER A 33 -18.79 -44.96 3.21
C SER A 33 -18.39 -44.86 1.74
N GLU A 34 -17.65 -45.86 1.22
CA GLU A 34 -17.21 -45.92 -0.17
C GLU A 34 -18.35 -46.09 -1.16
N ASN A 35 -19.45 -46.71 -0.77
CA ASN A 35 -20.66 -46.93 -1.56
C ASN A 35 -21.82 -46.01 -1.20
N ALA A 36 -21.66 -45.16 -0.18
CA ALA A 36 -22.68 -44.19 0.20
C ALA A 36 -22.66 -43.00 -0.77
N GLY A 37 -23.75 -42.77 -1.49
CA GLY A 37 -23.90 -41.62 -2.39
C GLY A 37 -23.66 -40.29 -1.66
N GLU A 38 -23.06 -39.33 -2.33
CA GLU A 38 -22.79 -37.99 -1.77
C GLU A 38 -24.11 -37.29 -1.40
N LYS A 39 -24.24 -36.85 -0.13
CA LYS A 39 -25.38 -36.05 0.30
C LYS A 39 -25.46 -34.73 -0.44
N PRO A 40 -26.64 -34.32 -0.95
CA PRO A 40 -26.77 -33.08 -1.72
C PRO A 40 -26.28 -31.88 -0.92
N PRO A 41 -25.53 -30.95 -1.54
CA PRO A 41 -24.96 -29.79 -0.86
C PRO A 41 -26.09 -28.91 -0.31
N LYS A 42 -26.07 -28.63 0.98
CA LYS A 42 -26.96 -27.63 1.58
C LYS A 42 -26.25 -26.27 1.54
N ALA A 43 -26.87 -25.26 0.92
CA ALA A 43 -26.38 -23.91 0.97
C ALA A 43 -26.69 -23.30 2.34
N ASN A 44 -25.66 -22.83 3.04
CA ASN A 44 -25.86 -22.04 4.23
C ASN A 44 -25.88 -20.55 3.83
N TRP A 45 -27.08 -20.03 3.54
CA TRP A 45 -27.28 -18.65 3.12
C TRP A 45 -26.87 -17.64 4.19
N VAL A 46 -27.00 -17.98 5.47
CA VAL A 46 -26.58 -17.10 6.58
C VAL A 46 -25.07 -16.85 6.51
N ILE A 47 -24.28 -17.91 6.38
CA ILE A 47 -22.82 -17.78 6.25
C ILE A 47 -22.44 -17.04 4.97
N ALA A 48 -23.13 -17.27 3.86
CA ALA A 48 -22.87 -16.58 2.60
C ALA A 48 -23.14 -15.06 2.71
N VAL A 49 -24.28 -14.67 3.29
CA VAL A 49 -24.64 -13.26 3.50
C VAL A 49 -23.70 -12.59 4.51
N LEU A 50 -23.37 -13.27 5.61
CA LEU A 50 -22.44 -12.76 6.61
C LEU A 50 -21.03 -12.56 5.99
N GLY A 51 -20.56 -13.53 5.19
CA GLY A 51 -19.28 -13.40 4.47
C GLY A 51 -19.27 -12.21 3.51
N ALA A 52 -20.37 -11.99 2.77
CA ALA A 52 -20.50 -10.83 1.89
C ALA A 52 -20.53 -9.51 2.68
N ALA A 53 -21.21 -9.46 3.82
CA ALA A 53 -21.26 -8.28 4.69
C ALA A 53 -19.89 -7.95 5.29
N ILE A 54 -19.14 -8.95 5.77
CA ILE A 54 -17.78 -8.77 6.29
C ILE A 54 -16.85 -8.28 5.17
N LEU A 55 -16.96 -8.82 3.95
CA LEU A 55 -16.15 -8.39 2.81
C LEU A 55 -16.46 -6.95 2.42
N ALA A 56 -17.75 -6.59 2.37
CA ALA A 56 -18.17 -5.21 2.10
C ALA A 56 -17.65 -4.24 3.17
N GLY A 57 -17.68 -4.64 4.44
CA GLY A 57 -17.08 -3.87 5.55
C GLY A 57 -15.58 -3.67 5.39
N ALA A 58 -14.83 -4.73 5.02
CA ALA A 58 -13.39 -4.65 4.76
C ALA A 58 -13.08 -3.68 3.60
N TYR A 59 -13.84 -3.75 2.52
CA TYR A 59 -13.69 -2.84 1.37
C TYR A 59 -14.08 -1.40 1.71
N ALA A 60 -15.13 -1.23 2.53
CA ALA A 60 -15.49 0.10 3.03
C ALA A 60 -14.35 0.72 3.84
N ILE A 61 -13.73 -0.03 4.75
CA ILE A 61 -12.54 0.41 5.49
C ILE A 61 -11.43 0.81 4.52
N ALA A 62 -11.13 -0.03 3.53
CA ALA A 62 -10.05 0.22 2.57
C ALA A 62 -10.25 1.50 1.75
N VAL A 63 -11.48 1.88 1.44
CA VAL A 63 -11.80 3.07 0.65
C VAL A 63 -11.95 4.32 1.52
N THR A 64 -12.58 4.21 2.71
CA THR A 64 -12.99 5.36 3.53
C THR A 64 -11.89 5.90 4.45
N VAL A 65 -10.96 5.04 4.93
CA VAL A 65 -9.87 5.48 5.83
C VAL A 65 -8.92 6.36 5.05
N LYS A 66 -8.80 7.64 5.43
CA LYS A 66 -8.04 8.65 4.69
C LYS A 66 -6.70 8.98 5.33
N ASN A 67 -6.61 8.95 6.64
CA ASN A 67 -5.37 9.24 7.36
C ASN A 67 -4.35 8.09 7.17
N PRO A 68 -3.10 8.35 6.75
CA PRO A 68 -2.10 7.30 6.49
C PRO A 68 -1.75 6.45 7.71
N MET A 69 -1.64 7.06 8.90
CA MET A 69 -1.35 6.33 10.14
C MET A 69 -2.50 5.40 10.53
N ALA A 70 -3.74 5.89 10.45
CA ALA A 70 -4.93 5.07 10.66
C ALA A 70 -5.04 3.97 9.59
N ALA A 71 -4.64 4.25 8.35
CA ALA A 71 -4.62 3.27 7.27
C ALA A 71 -3.71 2.08 7.58
N MET A 72 -2.52 2.33 8.14
CA MET A 72 -1.58 1.28 8.54
C MET A 72 -2.19 0.32 9.58
N LEU A 73 -2.86 0.85 10.62
CA LEU A 73 -3.53 0.03 11.64
C LEU A 73 -4.74 -0.72 11.07
N MET A 74 -5.58 -0.01 10.31
CA MET A 74 -6.79 -0.57 9.70
C MET A 74 -6.49 -1.57 8.59
N TYR A 75 -5.28 -1.52 8.00
CA TYR A 75 -4.83 -2.50 7.03
C TYR A 75 -4.85 -3.93 7.59
N PHE A 76 -4.31 -4.14 8.80
CA PHE A 76 -4.33 -5.46 9.45
C PHE A 76 -5.75 -5.94 9.73
N VAL A 77 -6.63 -5.07 10.20
CA VAL A 77 -8.04 -5.38 10.44
C VAL A 77 -8.73 -5.77 9.13
N ALA A 78 -8.55 -4.98 8.07
CA ALA A 78 -9.13 -5.25 6.76
C ALA A 78 -8.63 -6.60 6.19
N VAL A 79 -7.33 -6.91 6.31
CA VAL A 79 -6.75 -8.18 5.85
C VAL A 79 -7.38 -9.37 6.57
N VAL A 80 -7.52 -9.31 7.89
CA VAL A 80 -8.18 -10.40 8.66
C VAL A 80 -9.63 -10.56 8.23
N MET A 81 -10.37 -9.47 8.05
CA MET A 81 -11.75 -9.50 7.56
C MET A 81 -11.85 -10.11 6.16
N VAL A 82 -10.96 -9.73 5.23
CA VAL A 82 -10.90 -10.30 3.87
C VAL A 82 -10.62 -11.80 3.92
N ILE A 83 -9.68 -12.26 4.76
CA ILE A 83 -9.37 -13.68 4.91
C ILE A 83 -10.62 -14.45 5.38
N ILE A 84 -11.26 -14.03 6.46
CA ILE A 84 -12.46 -14.68 7.00
C ILE A 84 -13.58 -14.68 5.96
N ALA A 85 -13.86 -13.54 5.35
CA ALA A 85 -14.89 -13.39 4.33
C ALA A 85 -14.65 -14.30 3.13
N THR A 86 -13.39 -14.39 2.67
CA THR A 86 -13.00 -15.25 1.54
C THR A 86 -13.26 -16.71 1.82
N TYR A 87 -12.93 -17.22 3.01
CA TYR A 87 -13.28 -18.59 3.40
C TYR A 87 -14.80 -18.80 3.44
N MET A 88 -15.55 -17.88 4.03
CA MET A 88 -17.02 -17.98 4.11
C MET A 88 -17.66 -17.97 2.72
N LEU A 89 -17.18 -17.13 1.80
CA LEU A 89 -17.70 -17.02 0.45
C LEU A 89 -17.33 -18.23 -0.42
N PHE A 90 -16.10 -18.73 -0.36
CA PHE A 90 -15.74 -19.93 -1.11
C PHE A 90 -16.38 -21.20 -0.59
N ILE A 91 -16.56 -21.36 0.73
CA ILE A 91 -17.18 -22.56 1.32
C ILE A 91 -18.72 -22.56 1.17
N SER A 92 -19.37 -21.43 1.49
CA SER A 92 -20.84 -21.36 1.54
C SER A 92 -21.42 -20.50 0.43
N GLY A 93 -20.79 -19.38 0.08
CA GLY A 93 -21.27 -18.46 -0.95
C GLY A 93 -21.27 -19.09 -2.35
N SER A 94 -20.22 -19.85 -2.69
CA SER A 94 -20.13 -20.54 -3.97
C SER A 94 -21.23 -21.58 -4.16
N VAL A 95 -21.54 -22.34 -3.11
CA VAL A 95 -22.68 -23.30 -3.12
C VAL A 95 -24.02 -22.57 -3.21
N ALA A 96 -24.16 -21.45 -2.49
CA ALA A 96 -25.36 -20.61 -2.56
C ALA A 96 -25.57 -20.04 -3.96
N LEU A 97 -24.50 -19.56 -4.60
CA LEU A 97 -24.52 -19.07 -5.99
C LEU A 97 -24.95 -20.19 -6.96
N CYS A 98 -24.36 -21.37 -6.86
CA CYS A 98 -24.75 -22.51 -7.70
C CYS A 98 -26.25 -22.84 -7.55
N LYS A 99 -26.77 -22.82 -6.30
CA LYS A 99 -28.19 -23.04 -6.05
C LYS A 99 -29.10 -21.91 -6.54
N ALA A 100 -28.64 -20.66 -6.49
CA ALA A 100 -29.35 -19.54 -7.09
C ALA A 100 -29.46 -19.70 -8.62
N LEU A 101 -28.35 -20.12 -9.27
CA LEU A 101 -28.33 -20.42 -10.71
C LEU A 101 -29.25 -21.60 -11.06
N GLN A 102 -29.35 -22.63 -10.21
CA GLN A 102 -30.29 -23.75 -10.39
C GLN A 102 -31.77 -23.31 -10.34
N LYS A 103 -32.11 -22.28 -9.55
CA LYS A 103 -33.47 -21.73 -9.49
C LYS A 103 -33.87 -20.99 -10.77
N ASN A 104 -32.91 -20.46 -11.53
CA ASN A 104 -33.18 -19.81 -12.83
C ASN A 104 -33.36 -20.87 -13.92
N LYS A 105 -34.62 -21.30 -14.12
CA LYS A 105 -34.97 -22.37 -15.08
C LYS A 105 -34.50 -22.09 -16.49
N LYS A 106 -34.56 -20.84 -16.99
CA LYS A 106 -34.11 -20.45 -18.35
C LYS A 106 -32.59 -20.63 -18.55
N TYR A 107 -31.79 -20.47 -17.49
CA TYR A 107 -30.36 -20.68 -17.52
C TYR A 107 -29.99 -22.14 -17.27
N TYR A 108 -30.60 -22.76 -16.27
CA TYR A 108 -30.24 -24.08 -15.77
C TYR A 108 -30.55 -25.21 -16.77
N TYR A 109 -31.72 -25.20 -17.44
CA TYR A 109 -32.13 -26.29 -18.34
C TYR A 109 -31.47 -26.24 -19.74
N LYS A 110 -30.49 -25.36 -19.98
CA LYS A 110 -29.63 -25.48 -21.15
C LYS A 110 -28.69 -26.68 -20.96
N THR A 111 -28.57 -27.54 -21.98
CA THR A 111 -27.85 -28.83 -21.93
C THR A 111 -26.44 -28.71 -21.30
N ASN A 112 -25.67 -27.70 -21.70
CA ASN A 112 -24.33 -27.48 -21.17
C ASN A 112 -24.30 -26.96 -19.72
N HIS A 113 -25.34 -26.24 -19.24
CA HIS A 113 -25.40 -25.63 -17.92
C HIS A 113 -25.95 -26.59 -16.87
N PHE A 114 -26.85 -27.48 -17.24
CA PHE A 114 -27.48 -28.44 -16.33
C PHE A 114 -26.43 -29.31 -15.64
N ILE A 115 -25.56 -29.95 -16.39
CA ILE A 115 -24.51 -30.82 -15.87
C ILE A 115 -23.47 -29.99 -15.12
N SER A 116 -23.00 -28.87 -15.73
CA SER A 116 -21.94 -28.06 -15.15
C SER A 116 -22.34 -27.44 -13.79
N VAL A 117 -23.52 -26.84 -13.69
CA VAL A 117 -23.97 -26.18 -12.44
C VAL A 117 -24.31 -27.21 -11.35
N SER A 118 -24.90 -28.35 -11.71
CA SER A 118 -25.20 -29.42 -10.76
C SER A 118 -23.92 -29.99 -10.13
N THR A 119 -22.96 -30.38 -10.96
CA THR A 119 -21.69 -30.94 -10.51
C THR A 119 -20.84 -29.91 -9.77
N MET A 120 -20.86 -28.63 -10.22
CA MET A 120 -20.14 -27.53 -9.59
C MET A 120 -20.55 -27.31 -8.14
N ALA A 121 -21.85 -27.45 -7.82
CA ALA A 121 -22.32 -27.29 -6.43
C ALA A 121 -21.68 -28.30 -5.47
N TYR A 122 -21.50 -29.55 -5.90
CA TYR A 122 -20.79 -30.58 -5.11
C TYR A 122 -19.30 -30.31 -5.02
N ARG A 123 -18.68 -29.93 -6.14
CA ARG A 123 -17.25 -29.53 -6.16
C ARG A 123 -16.96 -28.36 -5.25
N MET A 124 -17.75 -27.30 -5.30
CA MET A 124 -17.56 -26.12 -4.46
C MET A 124 -17.69 -26.42 -2.97
N LYS A 125 -18.67 -27.24 -2.57
CA LYS A 125 -18.81 -27.66 -1.18
C LYS A 125 -17.55 -28.37 -0.65
N ARG A 126 -16.96 -29.25 -1.46
CA ARG A 126 -15.78 -30.04 -1.07
C ARG A 126 -14.50 -29.22 -1.14
N ASN A 127 -14.40 -28.32 -2.10
CA ASN A 127 -13.17 -27.62 -2.47
C ASN A 127 -13.08 -26.20 -1.96
N GLY A 128 -14.14 -25.65 -1.35
CA GLY A 128 -14.23 -24.24 -0.98
C GLY A 128 -13.07 -23.76 -0.13
N ALA A 129 -12.66 -24.51 0.89
CA ALA A 129 -11.54 -24.12 1.75
C ALA A 129 -10.20 -24.05 0.98
N GLY A 130 -9.92 -25.03 0.13
CA GLY A 130 -8.68 -25.02 -0.66
C GLY A 130 -8.66 -23.89 -1.70
N LEU A 131 -9.81 -23.57 -2.33
CA LEU A 131 -9.91 -22.44 -3.26
C LEU A 131 -9.74 -21.09 -2.53
N ALA A 132 -10.30 -20.96 -1.33
CA ALA A 132 -10.08 -19.80 -0.47
C ALA A 132 -8.58 -19.63 -0.14
N SER A 133 -7.90 -20.72 0.25
CA SER A 133 -6.45 -20.69 0.51
C SER A 133 -5.65 -20.24 -0.70
N ILE A 134 -5.96 -20.76 -1.89
CA ILE A 134 -5.31 -20.33 -3.15
C ILE A 134 -5.57 -18.86 -3.42
N CYS A 135 -6.82 -18.38 -3.26
CA CYS A 135 -7.17 -16.98 -3.43
C CYS A 135 -6.36 -16.07 -2.50
N ILE A 136 -6.27 -16.43 -1.22
CA ILE A 136 -5.51 -15.67 -0.22
C ILE A 136 -4.02 -15.65 -0.58
N LEU A 137 -3.42 -16.80 -0.90
CA LEU A 137 -2.02 -16.88 -1.32
C LEU A 137 -1.75 -16.03 -2.56
N CYS A 138 -2.61 -16.10 -3.59
CA CYS A 138 -2.50 -15.26 -4.78
C CYS A 138 -2.59 -13.77 -4.43
N THR A 139 -3.54 -13.38 -3.57
CA THR A 139 -3.69 -11.98 -3.13
C THR A 139 -2.44 -11.51 -2.37
N MET A 140 -1.91 -12.32 -1.46
CA MET A 140 -0.70 -12.00 -0.70
C MET A 140 0.51 -11.81 -1.61
N VAL A 141 0.72 -12.70 -2.58
CA VAL A 141 1.79 -12.54 -3.59
C VAL A 141 1.63 -11.26 -4.38
N LEU A 142 0.43 -11.02 -4.91
CA LEU A 142 0.16 -9.84 -5.73
C LEU A 142 0.39 -8.53 -4.96
N VAL A 143 -0.14 -8.41 -3.75
CA VAL A 143 0.04 -7.21 -2.91
C VAL A 143 1.52 -7.03 -2.56
N MET A 144 2.16 -8.07 -2.03
CA MET A 144 3.52 -7.98 -1.52
C MET A 144 4.52 -7.68 -2.64
N VAL A 145 4.47 -8.42 -3.77
CA VAL A 145 5.38 -8.22 -4.89
C VAL A 145 5.13 -6.86 -5.54
N SER A 146 3.87 -6.47 -5.76
CA SER A 146 3.55 -5.15 -6.36
C SER A 146 4.08 -4.00 -5.52
N CYS A 147 3.88 -4.03 -4.19
CA CYS A 147 4.34 -2.98 -3.29
C CYS A 147 5.87 -2.89 -3.24
N THR A 148 6.54 -4.04 -3.09
CA THR A 148 8.01 -4.05 -2.95
C THR A 148 8.72 -3.72 -4.24
N VAL A 149 8.22 -4.18 -5.39
CA VAL A 149 8.70 -3.78 -6.73
C VAL A 149 8.49 -2.29 -6.94
N CYS A 150 7.32 -1.75 -6.55
CA CYS A 150 7.02 -0.32 -6.68
C CYS A 150 7.95 0.55 -5.84
N LEU A 151 8.17 0.18 -4.57
CA LEU A 151 9.09 0.90 -3.69
C LEU A 151 10.52 0.91 -4.23
N TYR A 152 11.00 -0.24 -4.68
CA TYR A 152 12.35 -0.35 -5.24
C TYR A 152 12.50 0.40 -6.57
N ALA A 153 11.54 0.26 -7.49
CA ALA A 153 11.56 0.98 -8.78
C ALA A 153 11.34 2.49 -8.61
N GLY A 154 10.65 2.91 -7.55
CA GLY A 154 10.39 4.31 -7.23
C GLY A 154 11.46 4.97 -6.34
N LEU A 155 12.54 4.26 -6.00
CA LEU A 155 13.57 4.75 -5.08
C LEU A 155 14.12 6.11 -5.49
N ASP A 156 14.58 6.25 -6.72
CA ASP A 156 15.17 7.51 -7.20
C ASP A 156 14.12 8.64 -7.24
N SER A 157 12.86 8.34 -7.59
CA SER A 157 11.78 9.31 -7.54
C SER A 157 11.46 9.76 -6.11
N SER A 158 11.42 8.82 -5.16
CA SER A 158 11.18 9.14 -3.74
C SER A 158 12.33 9.94 -3.14
N MET A 159 13.56 9.60 -3.51
CA MET A 159 14.75 10.36 -3.10
C MET A 159 14.72 11.79 -3.64
N ARG A 160 14.38 11.98 -4.93
CA ARG A 160 14.24 13.31 -5.53
C ARG A 160 13.09 14.13 -4.94
N THR A 161 12.07 13.48 -4.44
CA THR A 161 11.01 14.15 -3.70
C THR A 161 11.49 14.64 -2.33
N SER A 162 12.21 13.78 -1.57
CA SER A 162 12.75 14.14 -0.25
C SER A 162 13.91 15.14 -0.35
N TYR A 163 14.74 14.98 -1.37
CA TYR A 163 15.90 15.82 -1.65
C TYR A 163 15.76 16.43 -3.06
N PRO A 164 15.07 17.58 -3.20
CA PRO A 164 14.89 18.24 -4.51
C PRO A 164 16.22 18.56 -5.22
N ARG A 165 17.32 18.70 -4.46
CA ARG A 165 18.69 18.87 -4.93
C ARG A 165 19.63 17.85 -4.29
N ASN A 166 20.82 17.69 -4.88
CA ASN A 166 21.82 16.73 -4.38
C ASN A 166 22.27 17.05 -2.96
N ILE A 167 22.46 18.33 -2.67
CA ILE A 167 22.77 18.84 -1.33
C ILE A 167 21.69 19.84 -0.93
N MET A 168 21.18 19.68 0.28
CA MET A 168 20.25 20.58 0.94
C MET A 168 20.87 21.07 2.25
N VAL A 169 20.81 22.36 2.48
CA VAL A 169 21.26 23.03 3.71
C VAL A 169 20.04 23.71 4.31
N ASP A 170 19.78 23.42 5.56
CA ASP A 170 18.66 23.94 6.33
C ASP A 170 19.19 24.65 7.58
N ILE A 171 18.93 25.92 7.69
CA ILE A 171 19.19 26.73 8.87
C ILE A 171 17.87 26.87 9.60
N THR A 172 17.79 26.32 10.82
CA THR A 172 16.63 26.41 11.67
C THR A 172 16.87 27.46 12.74
N ALA A 173 15.95 28.39 12.92
CA ALA A 173 16.01 29.42 13.94
C ALA A 173 14.71 29.45 14.78
N GLU A 174 14.82 29.83 16.03
CA GLU A 174 13.69 30.00 16.94
C GLU A 174 12.80 31.20 16.55
N ASN A 175 13.43 32.27 15.98
CA ASN A 175 12.75 33.47 15.54
C ASN A 175 13.05 33.73 14.05
N ASN A 176 12.05 34.17 13.30
CA ASN A 176 12.26 34.52 11.89
C ASN A 176 13.20 35.73 11.72
N ALA A 177 13.24 36.65 12.68
CA ALA A 177 14.12 37.81 12.65
C ALA A 177 15.61 37.42 12.64
N ASP A 178 15.98 36.23 13.13
CA ASP A 178 17.35 35.71 13.12
C ASP A 178 17.79 35.28 11.70
N ILE A 179 16.81 35.08 10.79
CA ILE A 179 17.05 34.74 9.37
C ILE A 179 17.07 36.04 8.53
N ASP A 180 17.98 36.92 8.85
CA ASP A 180 18.16 38.18 8.12
C ASP A 180 19.00 38.01 6.84
N SER A 181 19.05 39.06 6.03
CA SER A 181 19.84 39.08 4.81
C SER A 181 21.35 38.87 5.04
N ASN A 182 21.85 39.22 6.24
CA ASN A 182 23.27 39.03 6.58
C ASN A 182 23.56 37.56 6.84
N LEU A 183 22.69 36.87 7.57
CA LEU A 183 22.79 35.43 7.78
C LEU A 183 22.71 34.67 6.46
N ILE A 184 21.70 34.97 5.62
CA ILE A 184 21.52 34.35 4.31
C ILE A 184 22.80 34.51 3.45
N ASN A 185 23.34 35.73 3.34
CA ASN A 185 24.55 35.98 2.58
C ASN A 185 25.77 35.24 3.18
N SER A 186 25.89 35.16 4.48
CA SER A 186 26.99 34.48 5.17
C SER A 186 26.94 32.96 4.92
N VAL A 187 25.74 32.35 4.98
CA VAL A 187 25.54 30.94 4.65
C VAL A 187 25.86 30.68 3.18
N ASP A 188 25.34 31.51 2.27
CA ASP A 188 25.63 31.38 0.83
C ASP A 188 27.13 31.52 0.51
N ASN A 189 27.82 32.41 1.18
CA ASN A 189 29.29 32.56 1.04
C ASN A 189 30.03 31.34 1.59
N ALA A 190 29.61 30.78 2.71
CA ALA A 190 30.20 29.57 3.29
C ALA A 190 30.02 28.37 2.34
N VAL A 191 28.80 28.17 1.79
CA VAL A 191 28.50 27.14 0.78
C VAL A 191 29.40 27.32 -0.45
N ASN A 192 29.44 28.52 -1.03
CA ASN A 192 30.26 28.81 -2.22
C ASN A 192 31.77 28.60 -1.96
N SER A 193 32.24 28.92 -0.77
CA SER A 193 33.63 28.69 -0.37
C SER A 193 33.94 27.20 -0.25
N ALA A 194 33.04 26.40 0.36
CA ALA A 194 33.20 24.96 0.46
C ALA A 194 33.25 24.30 -0.93
N LEU A 195 32.36 24.72 -1.83
CA LEU A 195 32.35 24.25 -3.23
C LEU A 195 33.66 24.58 -3.95
N LYS A 196 34.12 25.82 -3.85
CA LYS A 196 35.36 26.28 -4.52
C LYS A 196 36.59 25.55 -4.01
N GLU A 197 36.71 25.32 -2.71
CA GLU A 197 37.82 24.57 -2.09
C GLU A 197 37.89 23.12 -2.57
N ASN A 198 36.74 22.54 -2.91
CA ASN A 198 36.64 21.17 -3.41
C ASN A 198 36.62 21.10 -4.96
N ASN A 199 36.86 22.22 -5.66
CA ASN A 199 36.83 22.34 -7.13
C ASN A 199 35.51 21.90 -7.76
N GLU A 200 34.39 22.24 -7.10
CA GLU A 200 33.03 21.96 -7.58
C GLU A 200 32.23 23.25 -7.79
N ALA A 201 31.16 23.14 -8.60
CA ALA A 201 30.24 24.25 -8.85
C ALA A 201 28.79 23.74 -8.68
N GLY A 202 28.02 24.41 -7.83
CA GLY A 202 26.61 24.13 -7.65
C GLY A 202 25.79 24.55 -8.86
N LYS A 203 24.86 23.70 -9.28
CA LYS A 203 23.91 23.94 -10.38
C LYS A 203 22.50 23.97 -9.82
N ASP A 204 21.56 24.54 -10.58
CA ASP A 204 20.13 24.54 -10.29
C ASP A 204 19.79 24.92 -8.84
N LYS A 205 20.46 25.97 -8.34
CA LYS A 205 20.29 26.43 -6.96
C LYS A 205 18.84 26.80 -6.68
N ILE A 206 18.33 26.30 -5.56
CA ILE A 206 17.07 26.72 -4.95
C ILE A 206 17.35 27.38 -3.59
N SER A 207 16.53 28.34 -3.20
CA SER A 207 16.56 28.92 -1.86
C SER A 207 15.21 29.49 -1.52
N TYR A 208 14.76 29.27 -0.27
CA TYR A 208 13.47 29.77 0.23
C TYR A 208 13.46 29.83 1.75
N ARG A 209 12.54 30.65 2.28
CA ARG A 209 12.24 30.70 3.71
C ARG A 209 10.94 29.97 3.98
N ILE A 210 10.82 29.40 5.18
CA ILE A 210 9.63 28.68 5.58
C ILE A 210 9.53 28.70 7.11
N THR A 211 8.34 28.89 7.65
CA THR A 211 8.06 28.69 9.09
C THR A 211 7.14 27.49 9.24
N GLU A 212 7.51 26.56 10.11
CA GLU A 212 6.75 25.33 10.34
C GLU A 212 6.30 25.19 11.78
N PHE A 213 5.11 24.62 11.97
CA PHE A 213 4.55 24.24 13.25
C PHE A 213 3.50 23.13 13.07
N SER A 214 3.24 22.40 14.15
CA SER A 214 2.16 21.42 14.18
C SER A 214 0.86 22.04 14.67
N ALA A 215 -0.27 21.71 14.03
CA ALA A 215 -1.58 22.22 14.42
C ALA A 215 -2.66 21.14 14.34
N ASN A 216 -3.67 21.22 15.20
CA ASN A 216 -4.88 20.40 15.12
C ASN A 216 -5.93 21.10 14.27
N GLN A 217 -6.43 20.39 13.24
CA GLN A 217 -7.46 20.87 12.34
C GLN A 217 -8.87 20.59 12.87
N ASN A 218 -9.73 21.60 12.88
CA ASN A 218 -11.16 21.48 13.13
C ASN A 218 -11.94 22.37 12.13
N GLY A 219 -12.48 21.75 11.07
CA GLY A 219 -13.06 22.51 9.94
C GLY A 219 -11.99 23.33 9.23
N ASN A 220 -12.19 24.64 9.13
CA ASN A 220 -11.22 25.58 8.56
C ASN A 220 -10.23 26.16 9.58
N ASN A 221 -10.33 25.77 10.87
CA ASN A 221 -9.46 26.27 11.93
C ASN A 221 -8.30 25.31 12.19
N PHE A 222 -7.10 25.86 12.28
CA PHE A 222 -5.87 25.18 12.69
C PHE A 222 -5.39 25.80 14.00
N THR A 223 -5.37 25.00 15.07
CA THR A 223 -4.89 25.43 16.40
C THR A 223 -3.52 24.83 16.63
N ILE A 224 -2.51 25.68 16.92
CA ILE A 224 -1.13 25.27 17.13
C ILE A 224 -1.04 24.31 18.33
N ILE A 225 -0.35 23.19 18.12
CA ILE A 225 -0.10 22.19 19.16
C ILE A 225 1.06 22.68 20.02
N LYS A 226 0.79 22.89 21.31
CA LYS A 226 1.80 23.29 22.30
C LYS A 226 2.38 22.11 23.08
N ASP A 227 1.67 20.99 23.09
CA ASP A 227 2.04 19.74 23.77
C ASP A 227 2.47 18.68 22.76
N ASP A 228 3.17 17.63 23.21
CA ASP A 228 3.57 16.49 22.35
C ASP A 228 2.39 15.58 21.96
N TYR A 229 1.16 16.04 22.09
CA TYR A 229 -0.03 15.26 21.79
C TYR A 229 -0.48 15.42 20.33
N TYR A 230 -0.15 14.44 19.53
CA TYR A 230 -0.60 14.35 18.14
C TYR A 230 -1.86 13.50 18.01
N SER A 231 -2.86 14.04 17.33
CA SER A 231 -4.12 13.36 17.02
C SER A 231 -4.20 12.97 15.55
N SER A 232 -5.24 12.24 15.16
CA SER A 232 -5.50 11.92 13.75
C SER A 232 -5.89 13.16 12.90
N SER A 233 -6.18 14.29 13.55
CA SER A 233 -6.45 15.60 12.93
C SER A 233 -5.25 16.55 12.96
N SER A 234 -4.07 16.08 13.38
CA SER A 234 -2.86 16.89 13.40
C SER A 234 -2.30 17.07 11.98
N TYR A 235 -1.94 18.30 11.68
CA TYR A 235 -1.30 18.74 10.44
C TYR A 235 0.04 19.38 10.75
N ASN A 236 0.98 19.24 9.83
CA ASN A 236 2.14 20.11 9.76
C ASN A 236 1.77 21.31 8.87
N VAL A 237 1.81 22.50 9.43
CA VAL A 237 1.49 23.76 8.73
C VAL A 237 2.81 24.46 8.41
N LEU A 238 2.98 24.80 7.13
CA LEU A 238 4.20 25.38 6.61
C LEU A 238 3.87 26.69 5.89
N ILE A 239 4.34 27.80 6.43
CA ILE A 239 4.13 29.14 5.89
C ILE A 239 5.31 29.50 5.01
N VAL A 240 5.06 29.93 3.79
CA VAL A 240 6.08 30.25 2.78
C VAL A 240 5.80 31.62 2.19
N PRO A 241 6.83 32.48 1.97
CA PRO A 241 6.66 33.75 1.24
C PRO A 241 6.17 33.47 -0.19
N ILE A 242 5.18 34.23 -0.67
CA ILE A 242 4.71 34.13 -2.06
C ILE A 242 5.82 34.42 -3.08
N GLU A 243 6.75 35.26 -2.72
CA GLU A 243 7.91 35.61 -3.56
C GLU A 243 8.82 34.40 -3.79
N ASP A 244 9.07 33.61 -2.72
CA ASP A 244 9.89 32.40 -2.82
C ASP A 244 9.16 31.31 -3.63
N TYR A 245 7.82 31.17 -3.45
CA TYR A 245 7.01 30.31 -4.29
C TYR A 245 7.12 30.71 -5.78
N ASN A 246 6.92 32.00 -6.09
CA ASN A 246 7.01 32.49 -7.46
C ASN A 246 8.36 32.25 -8.08
N LYS A 247 9.46 32.50 -7.34
CA LYS A 247 10.83 32.28 -7.77
C LYS A 247 11.11 30.80 -8.03
N LEU A 248 10.69 29.91 -7.13
CA LEU A 248 10.92 28.47 -7.22
C LEU A 248 10.14 27.80 -8.34
N MET A 249 8.88 28.20 -8.50
CA MET A 249 7.96 27.58 -9.45
C MET A 249 7.88 28.31 -10.79
N GLY A 250 8.63 29.41 -10.96
CA GLY A 250 8.59 30.23 -12.18
C GLY A 250 7.21 30.84 -12.44
N GLN A 251 6.48 31.19 -11.36
CA GLN A 251 5.14 31.78 -11.41
C GLN A 251 5.20 33.27 -11.11
N ASN A 252 4.09 33.97 -11.32
CA ASN A 252 3.91 35.39 -10.99
C ASN A 252 2.56 35.59 -10.30
N GLU A 253 2.25 34.77 -9.31
CA GLU A 253 1.03 34.88 -8.54
C GLU A 253 1.10 36.09 -7.60
N THR A 254 0.02 36.82 -7.48
CA THR A 254 -0.15 37.95 -6.56
C THR A 254 -1.30 37.66 -5.62
N LEU A 255 -1.20 38.11 -4.38
CA LEU A 255 -2.22 37.93 -3.36
C LEU A 255 -2.81 39.27 -2.97
N GLY A 256 -4.13 39.31 -2.77
CA GLY A 256 -4.80 40.42 -2.12
C GLY A 256 -4.63 40.41 -0.61
N GLU A 257 -5.21 41.39 0.05
CA GLU A 257 -5.27 41.44 1.52
C GLU A 257 -6.04 40.21 2.05
N ASN A 258 -5.48 39.51 3.01
CA ASN A 258 -6.01 38.26 3.57
C ASN A 258 -6.26 37.13 2.55
N GLU A 259 -5.60 37.16 1.39
CA GLU A 259 -5.61 36.03 0.43
C GLU A 259 -4.34 35.17 0.57
N VAL A 260 -4.53 33.84 0.39
CA VAL A 260 -3.44 32.87 0.42
C VAL A 260 -3.54 31.89 -0.75
N LEU A 261 -2.41 31.33 -1.20
CA LEU A 261 -2.42 30.08 -1.97
C LEU A 261 -2.17 28.92 -1.01
N VAL A 262 -2.68 27.75 -1.37
CA VAL A 262 -2.52 26.55 -0.54
C VAL A 262 -2.05 25.39 -1.40
N PHE A 263 -1.04 24.67 -0.91
CA PHE A 263 -0.65 23.35 -1.42
C PHE A 263 -0.87 22.31 -0.32
N THR A 264 -1.49 21.18 -0.65
CA THR A 264 -1.74 20.11 0.30
C THR A 264 -0.92 18.87 -0.05
N ALA A 265 -0.10 18.39 0.89
CA ALA A 265 0.77 17.24 0.72
C ALA A 265 0.30 16.03 1.53
N LYS A 266 0.85 14.85 1.24
CA LYS A 266 0.64 13.59 1.97
C LYS A 266 -0.83 13.19 2.13
N LEU A 267 -1.57 13.20 1.02
CA LEU A 267 -2.98 12.78 1.00
C LEU A 267 -3.88 13.65 1.92
N SER A 268 -3.51 14.89 2.17
CA SER A 268 -4.38 15.85 2.84
C SER A 268 -5.71 15.96 2.09
N ASN A 269 -6.80 16.00 2.86
CA ASN A 269 -8.15 16.15 2.32
C ASN A 269 -8.71 17.56 2.51
N TYR A 270 -7.86 18.50 2.91
CA TYR A 270 -8.27 19.87 3.12
C TYR A 270 -8.69 20.52 1.79
N LYS A 271 -9.93 21.02 1.71
CA LYS A 271 -10.55 21.61 0.51
C LYS A 271 -11.49 22.76 0.83
N GLU A 272 -11.31 23.38 2.00
CA GLU A 272 -12.13 24.51 2.41
C GLU A 272 -11.82 25.75 1.54
N SER A 273 -12.72 26.71 1.53
CA SER A 273 -12.52 27.98 0.81
C SER A 273 -11.79 29.03 1.64
N THR A 274 -11.74 28.82 2.95
CA THR A 274 -11.09 29.71 3.92
C THR A 274 -10.24 28.90 4.88
N LEU A 275 -9.25 29.55 5.47
CA LEU A 275 -8.30 28.99 6.42
C LEU A 275 -8.15 29.98 7.58
N ASN A 276 -8.12 29.47 8.81
CA ASN A 276 -7.82 30.26 10.00
C ASN A 276 -6.72 29.53 10.81
N ILE A 277 -5.67 30.24 11.18
CA ILE A 277 -4.57 29.70 11.99
C ILE A 277 -4.55 30.47 13.30
N ASP A 278 -4.99 29.83 14.38
CA ASP A 278 -5.13 30.47 15.70
C ASP A 278 -5.78 31.87 15.63
N SER A 279 -4.98 32.93 15.86
CA SER A 279 -5.42 34.31 15.95
C SER A 279 -5.26 35.11 14.66
N THR A 280 -4.85 34.49 13.53
CA THR A 280 -4.57 35.24 12.27
C THR A 280 -5.81 35.84 11.63
N GLY A 281 -7.00 35.45 12.07
CA GLY A 281 -8.25 35.81 11.37
C GLY A 281 -8.52 34.90 10.17
N GLU A 282 -9.61 35.16 9.48
CA GLU A 282 -10.02 34.36 8.33
C GLU A 282 -9.22 34.73 7.08
N LEU A 283 -8.48 33.76 6.55
CA LEU A 283 -7.71 33.89 5.32
C LEU A 283 -8.50 33.24 4.18
N LYS A 284 -8.66 33.94 3.08
CA LYS A 284 -9.35 33.44 1.89
C LYS A 284 -8.39 32.68 0.99
N ILE A 285 -8.72 31.43 0.67
CA ILE A 285 -7.92 30.64 -0.26
C ILE A 285 -8.26 31.05 -1.69
N LYS A 286 -7.35 31.78 -2.33
CA LYS A 286 -7.48 32.19 -3.73
C LYS A 286 -7.43 31.00 -4.67
N LYS A 287 -6.51 30.06 -4.42
CA LYS A 287 -6.27 28.89 -5.28
C LYS A 287 -5.53 27.79 -4.53
N TYR A 288 -5.87 26.56 -4.81
CA TYR A 288 -5.03 25.42 -4.50
C TYR A 288 -4.03 25.20 -5.65
N VAL A 289 -2.74 25.10 -5.31
CA VAL A 289 -1.69 24.82 -6.30
C VAL A 289 -1.43 23.32 -6.37
N ASP A 290 -1.11 22.83 -7.57
CA ASP A 290 -1.01 21.40 -7.85
C ASP A 290 0.37 20.83 -7.51
N ASP A 291 1.41 21.66 -7.45
CA ASP A 291 2.79 21.25 -7.23
C ASP A 291 3.59 22.31 -6.48
N TYR A 292 4.57 21.86 -5.68
CA TYR A 292 5.53 22.70 -4.99
C TYR A 292 6.83 21.93 -4.74
N ILE A 293 7.97 22.43 -5.22
CA ILE A 293 9.26 21.75 -5.16
C ILE A 293 9.75 21.44 -3.74
N GLY A 294 9.36 22.26 -2.76
CA GLY A 294 9.75 22.10 -1.35
C GLY A 294 8.95 21.08 -0.56
N TYR A 295 7.95 20.43 -1.15
CA TYR A 295 7.03 19.55 -0.40
C TYR A 295 7.66 18.27 0.16
N GLY A 296 8.81 17.86 -0.35
CA GLY A 296 9.52 16.66 0.08
C GLY A 296 10.17 16.76 1.46
N ARG A 297 10.34 17.98 1.98
CA ARG A 297 10.88 18.25 3.32
C ARG A 297 10.16 17.45 4.41
N ASP A 298 8.84 17.31 4.29
CA ASP A 298 7.99 16.66 5.31
C ASP A 298 7.85 15.16 5.14
N MET A 299 8.61 14.53 4.27
CA MET A 299 8.44 13.10 3.99
C MET A 299 8.73 12.21 5.21
N SER A 300 9.50 12.69 6.17
CA SER A 300 9.76 12.02 7.44
C SER A 300 8.60 12.15 8.46
N ILE A 301 7.70 13.11 8.27
CA ILE A 301 6.60 13.40 9.20
C ILE A 301 5.40 12.51 8.88
N THR A 302 4.78 11.92 9.90
CA THR A 302 3.64 11.01 9.74
C THR A 302 2.31 11.71 9.49
N ASN A 303 2.25 13.01 9.78
CA ASN A 303 1.04 13.83 9.65
C ASN A 303 0.86 14.37 8.22
N SER A 304 -0.38 14.74 7.87
CA SER A 304 -0.65 15.49 6.64
C SER A 304 -0.06 16.89 6.72
N SER A 305 0.41 17.42 5.61
CA SER A 305 1.04 18.74 5.56
C SER A 305 0.23 19.69 4.68
N ILE A 306 0.19 20.96 5.09
CA ILE A 306 -0.41 22.06 4.35
C ILE A 306 0.61 23.19 4.24
N TYR A 307 0.89 23.63 3.01
CA TYR A 307 1.73 24.79 2.72
C TYR A 307 0.82 25.97 2.41
N VAL A 308 1.06 27.05 3.09
CA VAL A 308 0.29 28.30 2.98
C VAL A 308 1.24 29.38 2.47
N PHE A 309 0.99 29.89 1.28
CA PHE A 309 1.80 30.96 0.67
C PHE A 309 1.16 32.29 0.98
N VAL A 310 1.92 33.19 1.58
CA VAL A 310 1.43 34.46 2.12
C VAL A 310 2.20 35.65 1.56
N ASN A 311 1.53 36.81 1.48
CA ASN A 311 2.20 38.12 1.39
C ASN A 311 2.79 38.46 2.78
N ASP A 312 3.57 39.49 2.86
CA ASP A 312 4.08 40.07 4.11
C ASP A 312 4.49 39.00 5.15
N TYR A 313 5.25 38.03 4.65
CA TYR A 313 5.63 36.83 5.41
C TYR A 313 6.21 37.17 6.78
N ASP A 314 7.10 38.17 6.87
CA ASP A 314 7.79 38.50 8.13
C ASP A 314 6.81 39.05 9.18
N GLU A 315 5.79 39.82 8.79
CA GLU A 315 4.74 40.28 9.70
C GLU A 315 3.78 39.13 10.06
N PHE A 316 3.46 38.27 9.07
CA PHE A 316 2.56 37.14 9.27
C PHE A 316 3.12 36.12 10.27
N VAL A 317 4.39 35.74 10.18
CA VAL A 317 4.98 34.71 11.06
C VAL A 317 5.31 35.21 12.46
N LYS A 318 5.52 36.51 12.61
CA LYS A 318 5.83 37.14 13.92
C LYS A 318 4.80 36.82 15.00
N GLN A 319 3.54 36.63 14.66
CA GLN A 319 2.49 36.28 15.61
C GLN A 319 2.60 34.88 16.19
N PHE A 320 3.47 34.00 15.63
CA PHE A 320 3.69 32.66 16.12
C PHE A 320 4.96 32.50 16.97
N GLU A 321 5.88 33.49 16.93
CA GLU A 321 7.19 33.44 17.62
C GLU A 321 7.06 33.36 19.15
N ASP A 322 6.05 34.02 19.73
CA ASP A 322 5.83 34.03 21.19
C ASP A 322 5.06 32.80 21.70
N ILE A 323 4.68 31.86 20.81
CA ILE A 323 3.95 30.67 21.21
C ILE A 323 4.94 29.61 21.69
N LEU A 324 4.91 29.39 23.00
CA LEU A 324 5.78 28.41 23.67
C LEU A 324 5.01 27.15 24.07
N SER A 325 5.71 26.03 24.00
CA SER A 325 5.29 24.75 24.58
C SER A 325 5.38 24.83 26.13
N PRO A 326 4.75 23.90 26.87
CA PRO A 326 4.83 23.86 28.34
C PRO A 326 6.24 23.73 28.91
N ASN A 327 7.18 23.18 28.15
CA ASN A 327 8.59 23.05 28.49
C ASN A 327 9.45 24.28 28.12
N GLY A 328 8.83 25.33 27.57
CA GLY A 328 9.49 26.58 27.23
C GLY A 328 10.17 26.61 25.86
N THR A 329 10.02 25.57 25.04
CA THR A 329 10.53 25.57 23.66
C THR A 329 9.54 26.26 22.73
N PRO A 330 9.99 26.93 21.63
CA PRO A 330 9.10 27.48 20.63
C PRO A 330 8.17 26.42 20.02
N ALA A 331 6.93 26.77 19.75
CA ALA A 331 5.99 25.89 19.05
C ALA A 331 6.10 26.02 17.51
N ALA A 332 6.73 27.10 17.03
CA ALA A 332 7.01 27.33 15.61
C ALA A 332 8.52 27.57 15.42
N TYR A 333 9.05 27.12 14.31
CA TYR A 333 10.44 27.33 13.90
C TYR A 333 10.49 27.91 12.50
N SER A 334 11.39 28.87 12.31
CA SER A 334 11.65 29.46 11.00
C SER A 334 12.92 28.86 10.37
N HIS A 335 12.90 28.69 9.07
CA HIS A 335 13.99 28.04 8.34
C HIS A 335 14.40 28.85 7.12
N TYR A 336 15.68 28.86 6.83
CA TYR A 336 16.23 29.17 5.53
C TYR A 336 16.78 27.91 4.90
N VAL A 337 16.19 27.52 3.79
CA VAL A 337 16.59 26.32 3.05
C VAL A 337 17.27 26.73 1.76
N THR A 338 18.46 26.19 1.51
CA THR A 338 19.15 26.33 0.22
C THR A 338 19.63 24.96 -0.25
N GLY A 339 19.59 24.74 -1.56
CA GLY A 339 20.04 23.47 -2.15
C GLY A 339 20.56 23.65 -3.57
N PHE A 340 21.39 22.72 -4.01
CA PHE A 340 22.00 22.74 -5.33
C PHE A 340 22.34 21.34 -5.82
N ASP A 341 22.42 21.17 -7.13
CA ASP A 341 22.85 19.94 -7.78
C ASP A 341 24.36 19.98 -8.08
N LEU A 342 24.97 18.79 -8.18
CA LEU A 342 26.40 18.58 -8.45
C LEU A 342 26.58 17.48 -9.48
N ASP A 343 27.66 17.57 -10.29
CA ASP A 343 28.01 16.56 -11.29
C ASP A 343 29.05 15.53 -10.78
N CYS A 344 29.33 15.50 -9.48
CA CYS A 344 30.29 14.57 -8.88
C CYS A 344 29.62 13.30 -8.36
N ASP A 345 30.43 12.28 -8.07
CA ASP A 345 29.97 11.02 -7.48
C ASP A 345 29.44 11.17 -6.03
N ASN A 346 28.71 10.17 -5.57
CA ASN A 346 28.10 10.19 -4.25
C ASN A 346 29.11 10.35 -3.10
N SER A 347 30.31 9.75 -3.21
CA SER A 347 31.33 9.84 -2.17
C SER A 347 31.82 11.28 -2.00
N LYS A 348 32.00 11.98 -3.11
CA LYS A 348 32.41 13.39 -3.12
C LYS A 348 31.27 14.30 -2.65
N GLN A 349 30.00 13.97 -3.00
CA GLN A 349 28.84 14.70 -2.46
C GLN A 349 28.76 14.59 -0.93
N ILE A 350 28.99 13.40 -0.35
CA ILE A 350 29.03 13.20 1.11
C ILE A 350 30.12 14.07 1.75
N THR A 351 31.33 14.04 1.20
CA THR A 351 32.43 14.88 1.69
C THR A 351 32.08 16.38 1.65
N LEU A 352 31.37 16.82 0.60
CA LEU A 352 30.92 18.20 0.47
C LEU A 352 29.83 18.58 1.46
N ILE A 353 28.90 17.66 1.75
CA ILE A 353 27.87 17.85 2.79
C ILE A 353 28.55 18.12 4.14
N ASP A 354 29.53 17.27 4.51
CA ASP A 354 30.27 17.41 5.76
C ASP A 354 31.07 18.74 5.79
N ALA A 355 31.75 19.08 4.69
CA ALA A 355 32.50 20.32 4.58
C ALA A 355 31.61 21.58 4.68
N VAL A 356 30.42 21.56 4.06
CA VAL A 356 29.47 22.66 4.15
C VAL A 356 28.94 22.77 5.58
N HIS A 357 28.55 21.66 6.19
CA HIS A 357 28.08 21.63 7.58
C HIS A 357 29.13 22.16 8.56
N GLU A 358 30.37 21.67 8.47
CA GLU A 358 31.47 22.11 9.32
C GLU A 358 31.73 23.61 9.15
N LYS A 359 31.78 24.11 7.91
CA LYS A 359 32.08 25.51 7.63
C LYS A 359 31.02 26.47 8.16
N ILE A 360 29.77 26.08 8.16
CA ILE A 360 28.67 26.89 8.71
C ILE A 360 28.66 26.80 10.24
N SER A 361 28.79 25.60 10.81
CA SER A 361 28.71 25.38 12.26
C SER A 361 29.90 25.96 13.04
N THR A 362 31.12 25.89 12.46
CA THR A 362 32.34 26.38 13.12
C THR A 362 32.67 27.83 12.79
N GLY A 363 32.08 28.40 11.72
CA GLY A 363 32.38 29.71 11.20
C GLY A 363 31.84 30.90 11.99
N ASN A 364 31.24 30.70 13.18
CA ASN A 364 30.52 31.75 13.94
C ASN A 364 29.50 32.54 13.10
N ILE A 365 28.88 31.86 12.13
CA ILE A 365 27.91 32.45 11.21
C ILE A 365 26.52 32.48 11.87
N LEU A 366 26.21 31.44 12.65
CA LEU A 366 24.89 31.25 13.23
C LEU A 366 24.71 31.98 14.55
N PRO A 367 23.56 32.62 14.79
CA PRO A 367 23.18 33.05 16.12
C PRO A 367 23.01 31.87 17.08
N GLN A 368 23.02 32.11 18.40
CA GLN A 368 22.87 31.04 19.41
C GLN A 368 21.52 30.33 19.34
N THR A 369 20.51 30.99 18.81
CA THR A 369 19.12 30.51 18.61
C THR A 369 18.95 29.73 17.31
N ALA A 370 20.01 29.55 16.51
CA ALA A 370 19.93 28.86 15.25
C ALA A 370 20.88 27.66 15.16
N SER A 371 20.48 26.68 14.38
CA SER A 371 21.23 25.47 14.07
C SER A 371 21.29 25.21 12.56
N VAL A 372 22.28 24.42 12.12
CA VAL A 372 22.41 24.00 10.72
C VAL A 372 22.26 22.50 10.59
N SER A 373 21.53 22.09 9.59
CA SER A 373 21.53 20.73 9.06
C SER A 373 21.93 20.77 7.60
N ALA A 374 22.95 20.01 7.22
CA ALA A 374 23.29 19.78 5.84
C ALA A 374 23.09 18.30 5.54
N ASP A 375 22.31 17.98 4.52
CA ASP A 375 21.97 16.61 4.15
C ASP A 375 21.84 16.50 2.62
N GLY A 376 21.71 15.28 2.10
CA GLY A 376 21.56 15.09 0.67
C GLY A 376 21.20 13.68 0.27
N ALA A 377 20.78 13.56 -0.99
CA ALA A 377 20.41 12.29 -1.58
C ALA A 377 21.52 11.23 -1.46
N ALA A 378 22.79 11.63 -1.62
CA ALA A 378 23.94 10.72 -1.53
C ALA A 378 24.10 10.12 -0.13
N TYR A 379 23.89 10.92 0.93
CA TYR A 379 24.02 10.50 2.32
C TYR A 379 22.94 9.50 2.72
N SER A 380 21.70 9.77 2.33
CA SER A 380 20.55 8.93 2.66
C SER A 380 20.38 7.73 1.73
N ARG A 381 21.08 7.67 0.58
CA ARG A 381 20.90 6.63 -0.44
C ARG A 381 21.07 5.21 0.10
N ASP A 382 22.09 4.97 0.89
CA ASP A 382 22.38 3.64 1.43
C ASP A 382 21.28 3.19 2.43
N MET A 383 20.72 4.11 3.18
CA MET A 383 19.59 3.84 4.08
C MET A 383 18.32 3.49 3.28
N PHE A 384 18.00 4.27 2.25
CA PHE A 384 16.85 3.99 1.38
C PHE A 384 17.02 2.68 0.60
N LEU A 385 18.22 2.42 0.05
CA LEU A 385 18.57 1.17 -0.61
C LEU A 385 18.47 -0.02 0.36
N GLY A 386 18.95 0.12 1.57
CA GLY A 386 18.85 -0.91 2.61
C GLY A 386 17.40 -1.24 2.94
N LEU A 387 16.56 -0.24 3.13
CA LEU A 387 15.15 -0.40 3.45
C LEU A 387 14.36 -0.97 2.25
N TYR A 388 14.38 -0.29 1.11
CA TYR A 388 13.56 -0.66 -0.04
C TYR A 388 14.09 -1.93 -0.73
N GLY A 389 15.41 -2.07 -0.84
CA GLY A 389 16.05 -3.29 -1.36
C GLY A 389 15.84 -4.49 -0.46
N GLY A 390 15.89 -4.30 0.86
CA GLY A 390 15.57 -5.33 1.86
C GLY A 390 14.12 -5.78 1.77
N LEU A 391 13.18 -4.85 1.67
CA LEU A 391 11.75 -5.16 1.46
C LEU A 391 11.52 -5.86 0.12
N PHE A 392 12.19 -5.42 -0.95
CA PHE A 392 12.11 -6.05 -2.26
C PHE A 392 12.62 -7.49 -2.23
N PHE A 393 13.80 -7.72 -1.64
CA PHE A 393 14.35 -9.07 -1.48
C PHE A 393 13.40 -9.97 -0.68
N LEU A 394 12.89 -9.49 0.46
CA LEU A 394 11.94 -10.23 1.29
C LEU A 394 10.64 -10.51 0.54
N GLY A 395 10.14 -9.52 -0.20
CA GLY A 395 8.94 -9.65 -1.03
C GLY A 395 9.07 -10.72 -2.10
N ILE A 396 10.18 -10.76 -2.81
CA ILE A 396 10.45 -11.81 -3.82
C ILE A 396 10.59 -13.17 -3.16
N LEU A 397 11.35 -13.28 -2.06
CA LEU A 397 11.58 -14.55 -1.35
C LEU A 397 10.25 -15.15 -0.85
N LEU A 398 9.46 -14.38 -0.13
CA LEU A 398 8.14 -14.83 0.37
C LEU A 398 7.17 -15.07 -0.78
N GLY A 399 7.22 -14.25 -1.83
CA GLY A 399 6.43 -14.43 -3.04
C GLY A 399 6.66 -15.78 -3.69
N ILE A 400 7.91 -16.19 -3.84
CA ILE A 400 8.29 -17.51 -4.36
C ILE A 400 7.70 -18.61 -3.46
N VAL A 401 7.85 -18.52 -2.14
CA VAL A 401 7.31 -19.51 -1.20
C VAL A 401 5.79 -19.65 -1.32
N PHE A 402 5.07 -18.53 -1.38
CA PHE A 402 3.61 -18.54 -1.51
C PHE A 402 3.14 -19.05 -2.88
N ILE A 403 3.88 -18.75 -3.95
CA ILE A 403 3.63 -19.28 -5.29
C ILE A 403 3.77 -20.81 -5.26
N PHE A 404 4.86 -21.35 -4.68
CA PHE A 404 5.04 -22.79 -4.54
C PHE A 404 3.90 -23.43 -3.74
N ALA A 405 3.50 -22.83 -2.62
CA ALA A 405 2.38 -23.32 -1.81
C ALA A 405 1.08 -23.36 -2.63
N ALA A 406 0.75 -22.28 -3.36
CA ALA A 406 -0.44 -22.22 -4.20
C ALA A 406 -0.40 -23.29 -5.32
N VAL A 407 0.73 -23.44 -6.00
CA VAL A 407 0.92 -24.44 -7.06
C VAL A 407 0.76 -25.86 -6.52
N LEU A 408 1.36 -26.17 -5.38
CA LEU A 408 1.22 -27.50 -4.75
C LEU A 408 -0.24 -27.79 -4.36
N ILE A 409 -0.94 -26.84 -3.75
CA ILE A 409 -2.35 -27.00 -3.41
C ILE A 409 -3.17 -27.24 -4.68
N MET A 410 -2.97 -26.44 -5.73
CA MET A 410 -3.67 -26.59 -7.01
C MET A 410 -3.37 -27.95 -7.65
N TYR A 411 -2.11 -28.36 -7.71
CA TYR A 411 -1.68 -29.58 -8.37
C TYR A 411 -2.25 -30.82 -7.68
N TYR A 412 -2.03 -30.98 -6.37
CA TYR A 412 -2.51 -32.17 -5.65
C TYR A 412 -4.03 -32.24 -5.61
N LYS A 413 -4.70 -31.09 -5.51
CA LYS A 413 -6.14 -31.03 -5.56
C LYS A 413 -6.67 -31.48 -6.90
N GLN A 414 -6.08 -31.01 -8.01
CA GLN A 414 -6.48 -31.38 -9.35
C GLN A 414 -6.27 -32.88 -9.64
N ILE A 415 -5.19 -33.45 -9.11
CA ILE A 415 -4.94 -34.90 -9.20
C ILE A 415 -6.02 -35.68 -8.45
N SER A 416 -6.31 -35.31 -7.20
CA SER A 416 -7.34 -35.96 -6.39
C SER A 416 -8.72 -35.91 -7.07
N GLU A 417 -9.09 -34.75 -7.62
CA GLU A 417 -10.32 -34.59 -8.40
C GLU A 417 -10.32 -35.44 -9.67
N GLY A 418 -9.16 -35.58 -10.33
CA GLY A 418 -9.04 -36.41 -11.53
C GLY A 418 -9.40 -37.88 -11.30
N TYR A 419 -8.95 -38.46 -10.18
CA TYR A 419 -9.30 -39.84 -9.80
C TYR A 419 -10.78 -40.01 -9.51
N GLU A 420 -11.41 -39.07 -8.82
CA GLU A 420 -12.83 -39.13 -8.51
C GLU A 420 -13.71 -38.90 -9.75
N ASP A 421 -13.32 -37.98 -10.63
CA ASP A 421 -14.08 -37.68 -11.84
C ASP A 421 -13.96 -38.80 -12.88
N ARG A 422 -12.94 -39.65 -12.78
CA ARG A 422 -12.80 -40.83 -13.66
C ARG A 422 -14.03 -41.74 -13.55
N ALA A 423 -14.48 -42.06 -12.34
CA ALA A 423 -15.67 -42.89 -12.14
C ALA A 423 -16.94 -42.20 -12.69
N ARG A 424 -17.04 -40.88 -12.55
CA ARG A 424 -18.16 -40.10 -13.12
C ARG A 424 -18.10 -40.06 -14.64
N PHE A 425 -16.92 -39.99 -15.24
CA PHE A 425 -16.72 -40.05 -16.68
C PHE A 425 -17.24 -41.36 -17.26
N ASP A 426 -16.89 -42.50 -16.65
CA ASP A 426 -17.38 -43.81 -17.07
C ASP A 426 -18.91 -43.94 -17.00
N ILE A 427 -19.54 -43.35 -15.98
CA ILE A 427 -21.00 -43.30 -15.85
C ILE A 427 -21.62 -42.46 -16.96
N MET A 428 -21.08 -41.28 -17.28
CA MET A 428 -21.58 -40.40 -18.30
C MET A 428 -21.49 -41.05 -19.70
N GLN A 429 -20.44 -41.81 -20.00
CA GLN A 429 -20.31 -42.59 -21.21
C GLN A 429 -21.40 -43.68 -21.33
N LYS A 430 -21.64 -44.40 -20.22
CA LYS A 430 -22.69 -45.46 -20.18
C LYS A 430 -24.10 -44.89 -20.38
N VAL A 431 -24.34 -43.63 -20.02
CA VAL A 431 -25.62 -42.94 -20.23
C VAL A 431 -25.73 -42.36 -21.66
N GLY A 432 -24.69 -42.51 -22.51
CA GLY A 432 -24.73 -42.15 -23.92
C GLY A 432 -24.16 -40.77 -24.27
N MET A 433 -23.46 -40.11 -23.36
CA MET A 433 -22.75 -38.87 -23.68
C MET A 433 -21.49 -39.16 -24.52
N THR A 434 -21.25 -38.32 -25.52
CA THR A 434 -20.00 -38.40 -26.29
C THR A 434 -18.80 -37.89 -25.52
N ASP A 435 -17.61 -38.42 -25.82
CA ASP A 435 -16.35 -37.96 -25.22
C ASP A 435 -16.12 -36.47 -25.34
N ARG A 436 -16.58 -35.89 -26.45
CA ARG A 436 -16.45 -34.43 -26.74
C ARG A 436 -17.33 -33.60 -25.79
N GLU A 437 -18.55 -34.03 -25.56
CA GLU A 437 -19.49 -33.34 -24.64
C GLU A 437 -19.01 -33.43 -23.22
N ILE A 438 -18.54 -34.62 -22.79
CA ILE A 438 -18.00 -34.83 -21.45
C ILE A 438 -16.75 -33.97 -21.24
N LYS A 439 -15.79 -34.00 -22.16
CA LYS A 439 -14.58 -33.16 -22.09
C LYS A 439 -14.92 -31.66 -22.03
N LYS A 440 -15.90 -31.20 -22.82
CA LYS A 440 -16.33 -29.79 -22.79
C LYS A 440 -16.96 -29.39 -21.48
N SER A 441 -17.80 -30.24 -20.89
CA SER A 441 -18.43 -30.01 -19.60
C SER A 441 -17.40 -29.95 -18.47
N ILE A 442 -16.49 -30.92 -18.44
CA ILE A 442 -15.43 -31.00 -17.44
C ILE A 442 -14.46 -29.81 -17.57
N ASN A 443 -14.04 -29.46 -18.79
CA ASN A 443 -13.15 -28.34 -19.02
C ASN A 443 -13.73 -27.02 -18.52
N SER A 444 -15.02 -26.78 -18.77
CA SER A 444 -15.71 -25.58 -18.27
C SER A 444 -15.70 -25.50 -16.73
N GLN A 445 -15.89 -26.63 -16.06
CA GLN A 445 -15.89 -26.71 -14.61
C GLN A 445 -14.46 -26.49 -14.05
N VAL A 446 -13.46 -27.19 -14.60
CA VAL A 446 -12.06 -27.05 -14.20
C VAL A 446 -11.59 -25.62 -14.38
N LEU A 447 -11.91 -24.99 -15.52
CA LEU A 447 -11.53 -23.60 -15.80
C LEU A 447 -12.16 -22.64 -14.79
N THR A 448 -13.45 -22.80 -14.47
CA THR A 448 -14.14 -21.96 -13.48
C THR A 448 -13.53 -22.10 -12.10
N VAL A 449 -13.30 -23.33 -11.63
CA VAL A 449 -12.71 -23.61 -10.33
C VAL A 449 -11.27 -23.06 -10.23
N PHE A 450 -10.53 -23.16 -11.32
CA PHE A 450 -9.13 -22.76 -11.37
C PHE A 450 -8.97 -21.23 -11.38
N PHE A 451 -9.77 -20.50 -12.19
CA PHE A 451 -9.64 -19.06 -12.33
C PHE A 451 -10.45 -18.23 -11.34
N ALA A 452 -11.46 -18.81 -10.66
CA ALA A 452 -12.23 -18.09 -9.64
C ALA A 452 -11.36 -17.50 -8.51
N PRO A 453 -10.34 -18.21 -7.94
CA PRO A 453 -9.43 -17.64 -6.97
C PRO A 453 -8.62 -16.46 -7.49
N LEU A 454 -8.11 -16.53 -8.73
CA LEU A 454 -7.33 -15.45 -9.34
C LEU A 454 -8.17 -14.21 -9.61
N ILE A 455 -9.39 -14.38 -10.12
CA ILE A 455 -10.33 -13.26 -10.33
C ILE A 455 -10.65 -12.57 -9.02
N MET A 456 -10.93 -13.37 -7.98
CA MET A 456 -11.23 -12.82 -6.66
C MET A 456 -10.02 -12.14 -6.04
N ALA A 457 -8.80 -12.65 -6.24
CA ALA A 457 -7.56 -12.00 -5.83
C ALA A 457 -7.37 -10.65 -6.52
N GLY A 458 -7.68 -10.54 -7.81
CA GLY A 458 -7.69 -9.27 -8.54
C GLY A 458 -8.72 -8.28 -7.99
N ILE A 459 -9.91 -8.75 -7.62
CA ILE A 459 -10.93 -7.90 -6.96
C ILE A 459 -10.44 -7.41 -5.60
N HIS A 460 -9.88 -8.30 -4.77
CA HIS A 460 -9.28 -7.93 -3.48
C HIS A 460 -8.19 -6.87 -3.64
N LEU A 461 -7.29 -7.06 -4.61
CA LEU A 461 -6.22 -6.11 -4.91
C LEU A 461 -6.77 -4.74 -5.30
N SER A 462 -7.79 -4.70 -6.17
CA SER A 462 -8.40 -3.45 -6.66
C SER A 462 -9.06 -2.65 -5.53
N PHE A 463 -9.83 -3.29 -4.66
CA PHE A 463 -10.46 -2.61 -3.52
C PHE A 463 -9.48 -2.22 -2.42
N ASN A 464 -8.37 -2.95 -2.27
CA ASN A 464 -7.34 -2.65 -1.29
C ASN A 464 -6.33 -1.59 -1.76
N PHE A 465 -6.35 -1.27 -3.06
CA PHE A 465 -5.40 -0.34 -3.68
C PHE A 465 -5.31 1.02 -2.96
N PRO A 466 -6.43 1.70 -2.61
CA PRO A 466 -6.36 2.98 -1.90
C PRO A 466 -5.65 2.88 -0.54
N LEU A 467 -5.90 1.79 0.20
CA LEU A 467 -5.30 1.55 1.50
C LEU A 467 -3.79 1.27 1.38
N ILE A 468 -3.40 0.46 0.38
CA ILE A 468 -2.00 0.19 0.05
C ILE A 468 -1.28 1.49 -0.29
N ASN A 469 -1.84 2.30 -1.19
CA ASN A 469 -1.23 3.59 -1.58
C ASN A 469 -0.96 4.49 -0.37
N ARG A 470 -1.92 4.60 0.55
CA ARG A 470 -1.76 5.39 1.79
C ARG A 470 -0.69 4.82 2.71
N THR A 471 -0.62 3.49 2.83
CA THR A 471 0.38 2.84 3.68
C THR A 471 1.79 3.02 3.14
N ILE A 472 2.01 2.88 1.82
CA ILE A 472 3.35 3.08 1.24
C ILE A 472 3.78 4.56 1.20
N THR A 473 2.82 5.49 1.23
CA THR A 473 3.13 6.93 1.38
C THR A 473 3.85 7.21 2.71
N LEU A 474 3.58 6.45 3.78
CA LEU A 474 4.34 6.54 5.04
C LEU A 474 5.81 6.13 4.89
N LEU A 475 6.13 5.35 3.86
CA LEU A 475 7.50 4.96 3.52
C LEU A 475 8.19 5.97 2.57
N GLY A 476 7.60 7.14 2.37
CA GLY A 476 8.14 8.18 1.49
C GLY A 476 7.82 8.02 0.00
N PHE A 477 6.92 7.11 -0.36
CA PHE A 477 6.53 6.90 -1.75
C PHE A 477 5.39 7.86 -2.16
N THR A 478 5.59 8.63 -3.24
CA THR A 478 4.66 9.71 -3.66
C THR A 478 4.13 9.59 -5.08
N ASN A 479 4.45 8.50 -5.81
CA ASN A 479 4.05 8.35 -7.22
C ASN A 479 2.96 7.29 -7.41
N PRO A 480 1.65 7.63 -7.28
CA PRO A 480 0.54 6.67 -7.45
C PRO A 480 0.48 6.07 -8.86
N ALA A 481 0.92 6.80 -9.90
CA ALA A 481 0.92 6.30 -11.28
C ALA A 481 1.90 5.13 -11.44
N LEU A 482 3.08 5.22 -10.82
CA LEU A 482 4.04 4.12 -10.78
C LEU A 482 3.48 2.90 -10.03
N LEU A 483 2.76 3.12 -8.91
CA LEU A 483 2.10 2.03 -8.19
C LEU A 483 1.04 1.33 -9.04
N ILE A 484 0.22 2.08 -9.77
CA ILE A 484 -0.77 1.51 -10.70
C ILE A 484 -0.06 0.67 -11.78
N GLY A 485 0.97 1.24 -12.41
CA GLY A 485 1.72 0.58 -13.48
C GLY A 485 2.40 -0.72 -13.01
N THR A 486 3.09 -0.69 -11.87
CA THR A 486 3.75 -1.86 -11.29
C THR A 486 2.73 -2.91 -10.85
N THR A 487 1.62 -2.52 -10.24
CA THR A 487 0.55 -3.44 -9.82
C THR A 487 -0.07 -4.15 -11.01
N LEU A 488 -0.40 -3.43 -12.08
CA LEU A 488 -0.94 -4.02 -13.31
C LEU A 488 0.07 -4.96 -13.98
N THR A 489 1.33 -4.56 -14.07
CA THR A 489 2.39 -5.40 -14.64
C THR A 489 2.60 -6.68 -13.82
N CYS A 490 2.68 -6.58 -12.50
CA CYS A 490 2.79 -7.75 -11.61
C CYS A 490 1.57 -8.67 -11.74
N PHE A 491 0.35 -8.12 -11.82
CA PHE A 491 -0.86 -8.92 -12.03
C PHE A 491 -0.83 -9.66 -13.37
N LEU A 492 -0.44 -9.02 -14.47
CA LEU A 492 -0.34 -9.64 -15.78
C LEU A 492 0.71 -10.74 -15.82
N VAL A 493 1.89 -10.50 -15.28
CA VAL A 493 2.98 -11.50 -15.18
C VAL A 493 2.52 -12.70 -14.35
N PHE A 494 1.88 -12.43 -13.20
CA PHE A 494 1.34 -13.50 -12.35
C PHE A 494 0.22 -14.29 -13.05
N ALA A 495 -0.68 -13.61 -13.77
CA ALA A 495 -1.76 -14.26 -14.54
C ALA A 495 -1.19 -15.17 -15.65
N LEU A 496 -0.14 -14.73 -16.37
CA LEU A 496 0.55 -15.56 -17.36
C LEU A 496 1.17 -16.81 -16.71
N PHE A 497 1.88 -16.64 -15.60
CA PHE A 497 2.41 -17.76 -14.84
C PHE A 497 1.29 -18.73 -14.40
N TYR A 498 0.19 -18.20 -13.88
CA TYR A 498 -0.97 -18.97 -13.46
C TYR A 498 -1.61 -19.77 -14.61
N ILE A 499 -1.67 -19.21 -15.83
CA ILE A 499 -2.11 -19.91 -17.04
C ILE A 499 -1.18 -21.08 -17.39
N VAL A 500 0.15 -20.90 -17.25
CA VAL A 500 1.11 -21.97 -17.49
C VAL A 500 0.90 -23.12 -16.51
N VAL A 501 0.76 -22.81 -15.21
CA VAL A 501 0.46 -23.80 -14.16
C VAL A 501 -0.86 -24.53 -14.46
N TYR A 502 -1.90 -23.79 -14.85
CA TYR A 502 -3.17 -24.36 -15.27
C TYR A 502 -2.99 -25.37 -16.42
N ARG A 503 -2.24 -25.03 -17.47
CA ARG A 503 -2.02 -25.92 -18.63
C ARG A 503 -1.31 -27.21 -18.22
N ILE A 504 -0.26 -27.12 -17.39
CA ILE A 504 0.48 -28.29 -16.91
C ILE A 504 -0.44 -29.18 -16.06
N THR A 505 -1.14 -28.60 -15.11
CA THR A 505 -2.01 -29.33 -14.18
C THR A 505 -3.22 -29.95 -14.89
N SER A 506 -3.83 -29.22 -15.81
CA SER A 506 -4.94 -29.69 -16.63
C SER A 506 -4.56 -30.89 -17.52
N ARG A 507 -3.34 -30.88 -18.06
CA ARG A 507 -2.84 -32.02 -18.84
C ARG A 507 -2.74 -33.28 -17.99
N SER A 508 -2.18 -33.18 -16.79
CA SER A 508 -2.10 -34.30 -15.83
C SER A 508 -3.48 -34.83 -15.44
N TYR A 509 -4.42 -33.94 -15.20
CA TYR A 509 -5.81 -34.28 -14.89
C TYR A 509 -6.48 -35.06 -16.04
N TYR A 510 -6.34 -34.62 -17.29
CA TYR A 510 -6.92 -35.33 -18.45
C TYR A 510 -6.29 -36.72 -18.65
N THR A 511 -5.00 -36.87 -18.39
CA THR A 511 -4.33 -38.20 -18.47
C THR A 511 -4.93 -39.18 -17.47
N ILE A 512 -5.25 -38.72 -16.26
CA ILE A 512 -5.86 -39.57 -15.22
C ILE A 512 -7.29 -39.97 -15.61
N ILE A 513 -8.11 -39.03 -16.08
CA ILE A 513 -9.51 -39.30 -16.46
C ILE A 513 -9.58 -40.25 -17.66
N SER A 514 -8.73 -40.05 -18.69
CA SER A 514 -8.74 -40.90 -19.89
C SER A 514 -8.16 -42.28 -19.69
N GLY A 515 -7.75 -42.63 -18.47
CA GLY A 515 -7.13 -43.96 -18.18
C GLY A 515 -5.84 -44.23 -18.92
N GLY A 516 -5.09 -43.15 -19.30
CA GLY A 516 -3.83 -43.30 -20.04
C GLY A 516 -4.02 -43.61 -21.53
N LYS A 517 -5.22 -43.68 -22.03
CA LYS A 517 -5.47 -43.78 -23.50
C LYS A 517 -5.10 -42.44 -24.15
N LYS A 518 -4.06 -42.46 -24.99
CA LYS A 518 -3.67 -41.29 -25.83
C LYS A 518 -4.71 -41.02 -26.92
#